data_bf0e02ea3592701e7cdb62b4f820eafa
#
_entry.id   bf0e02ea3592701e7cdb62b4f820eafa
#
_cell.length_a   1.000
_cell.length_b   1.000
_cell.length_c   1.000
_cell.angle_alpha   90.00
_cell.angle_beta   90.00
_cell.angle_gamma   90.00
#
_symmetry.space_group_name_H-M   'P 1'
#
loop_
_entity.id
_entity.type
_entity.pdbx_description
1 polymer ?
#
loop_
_entity_poly.entity_id
_entity_poly.type
_entity_poly.pdbx_seq_one_letter_code
_entity_poly.pdbx_strand_id
1 'polypeptide(L)'
;MRSCCQDIWSLGCVFAELLLGQPLFPGESGVDQLVEIIKVLGTPKREEIEAMNPNYTEFQFPQIKAHSWNKIFRPRTPSEAIDLMSKMLFYDPKRRIHPLEACAHPFFDELRLEGIVLPDNVPLPALFNFSSHELSQVNPMTREILLPSHHRKHSWPALPDSVCLENQNSGSLEAAAVHEDEKPSMTSS
;
A
#
# COMPACT_ATOMS: atom_id res chain seq x y z
N MET A 1 1.73 -0.35 13.65
CA MET A 1 2.65 0.06 12.57
C MET A 1 2.82 -0.93 11.40
N ARG A 2 2.49 -2.23 11.52
CA ARG A 2 2.63 -3.18 10.39
C ARG A 2 1.53 -3.05 9.32
N SER A 3 0.33 -2.57 9.65
CA SER A 3 -0.80 -2.45 8.71
C SER A 3 -0.53 -1.43 7.60
N CYS A 4 -0.12 -0.23 7.92
CA CYS A 4 0.06 0.87 6.96
C CYS A 4 1.07 0.55 5.82
N CYS A 5 2.19 -0.13 6.14
CA CYS A 5 3.18 -0.50 5.11
C CYS A 5 2.67 -1.59 4.16
N GLN A 6 1.72 -2.42 4.60
CA GLN A 6 1.08 -3.42 3.76
C GLN A 6 0.09 -2.77 2.79
N ASP A 7 -0.67 -1.79 3.27
CA ASP A 7 -1.62 -1.03 2.46
C ASP A 7 -0.91 -0.23 1.35
N ILE A 8 0.29 0.31 1.62
CA ILE A 8 1.11 0.99 0.60
C ILE A 8 1.53 0.03 -0.52
N TRP A 9 1.87 -1.23 -0.21
CA TRP A 9 2.15 -2.23 -1.24
C TRP A 9 0.91 -2.51 -2.10
N SER A 10 -0.23 -2.73 -1.46
CA SER A 10 -1.50 -2.99 -2.14
C SER A 10 -1.90 -1.81 -3.03
N LEU A 11 -1.76 -0.58 -2.52
CA LEU A 11 -1.98 0.64 -3.30
C LEU A 11 -1.01 0.73 -4.50
N GLY A 12 0.26 0.37 -4.32
CA GLY A 12 1.24 0.32 -5.40
C GLY A 12 0.85 -0.66 -6.50
N CYS A 13 0.30 -1.83 -6.14
CA CYS A 13 -0.22 -2.79 -7.12
C CYS A 13 -1.42 -2.23 -7.90
N VAL A 14 -2.40 -1.62 -7.23
CA VAL A 14 -3.55 -0.98 -7.86
C VAL A 14 -3.12 0.18 -8.76
N PHE A 15 -2.17 0.99 -8.29
CA PHE A 15 -1.65 2.11 -9.07
C PHE A 15 -0.93 1.64 -10.34
N ALA A 16 -0.12 0.58 -10.24
CA ALA A 16 0.51 -0.04 -11.41
C ALA A 16 -0.53 -0.58 -12.41
N GLU A 17 -1.60 -1.21 -11.92
CA GLU A 17 -2.69 -1.72 -12.75
C GLU A 17 -3.43 -0.61 -13.49
N LEU A 18 -3.68 0.53 -12.85
CA LEU A 18 -4.26 1.70 -13.50
C LEU A 18 -3.38 2.22 -14.65
N LEU A 19 -2.05 2.19 -14.49
CA LEU A 19 -1.11 2.62 -15.53
C LEU A 19 -0.96 1.61 -16.67
N LEU A 20 -1.10 0.32 -16.39
CA LEU A 20 -0.90 -0.78 -17.35
C LEU A 20 -2.20 -1.18 -18.05
N GLY A 21 -3.34 -1.06 -17.37
CA GLY A 21 -4.63 -1.60 -17.77
C GLY A 21 -4.80 -3.11 -17.48
N GLN A 22 -3.85 -3.68 -16.73
CA GLN A 22 -3.88 -5.09 -16.29
C GLN A 22 -3.03 -5.24 -15.02
N PRO A 23 -3.27 -6.28 -14.20
CA PRO A 23 -2.49 -6.54 -13.00
C PRO A 23 -0.99 -6.59 -13.26
N LEU A 24 -0.19 -5.95 -12.40
CA LEU A 24 1.28 -5.99 -12.50
C LEU A 24 1.84 -7.37 -12.14
N PHE A 25 1.22 -8.07 -11.20
CA PHE A 25 1.62 -9.38 -10.70
C PHE A 25 0.47 -10.38 -10.87
N PRO A 26 0.15 -10.82 -12.11
CA PRO A 26 -0.89 -11.82 -12.33
C PRO A 26 -0.42 -13.17 -11.78
N GLY A 27 -1.33 -13.94 -11.16
CA GLY A 27 -1.04 -15.27 -10.66
C GLY A 27 -2.32 -15.97 -10.23
N GLU A 28 -2.45 -17.24 -10.57
CA GLU A 28 -3.61 -18.06 -10.20
C GLU A 28 -3.47 -18.65 -8.79
N SER A 29 -2.22 -18.72 -8.30
CA SER A 29 -1.88 -19.19 -6.96
C SER A 29 -0.91 -18.22 -6.28
N GLY A 30 -0.76 -18.31 -4.95
CA GLY A 30 0.22 -17.51 -4.20
C GLY A 30 1.65 -17.76 -4.65
N VAL A 31 1.99 -18.97 -5.10
CA VAL A 31 3.31 -19.31 -5.63
C VAL A 31 3.52 -18.67 -7.00
N ASP A 32 2.54 -18.72 -7.89
CA ASP A 32 2.63 -18.07 -9.21
C ASP A 32 2.76 -16.57 -9.06
N GLN A 33 1.96 -15.96 -8.18
CA GLN A 33 2.05 -14.53 -7.89
C GLN A 33 3.43 -14.14 -7.36
N LEU A 34 4.05 -14.95 -6.49
CA LEU A 34 5.40 -14.73 -5.99
C LEU A 34 6.43 -14.77 -7.12
N VAL A 35 6.29 -15.71 -8.06
CA VAL A 35 7.15 -15.80 -9.24
C VAL A 35 7.03 -14.54 -10.11
N GLU A 36 5.82 -14.04 -10.34
CA GLU A 36 5.60 -12.80 -11.09
C GLU A 36 6.21 -11.58 -10.38
N ILE A 37 6.10 -11.49 -9.06
CA ILE A 37 6.76 -10.44 -8.26
C ILE A 37 8.29 -10.50 -8.47
N ILE A 38 8.88 -11.70 -8.38
CA ILE A 38 10.33 -11.88 -8.55
C ILE A 38 10.78 -11.56 -9.97
N LYS A 39 10.00 -11.88 -11.00
CA LYS A 39 10.31 -11.50 -12.39
C LYS A 39 10.40 -9.98 -12.56
N VAL A 40 9.55 -9.23 -11.90
CA VAL A 40 9.50 -7.77 -11.98
C VAL A 40 10.55 -7.12 -11.09
N LEU A 41 10.55 -7.43 -9.79
CA LEU A 41 11.40 -6.78 -8.78
C LEU A 41 12.79 -7.41 -8.64
N GLY A 42 13.00 -8.57 -9.24
CA GLY A 42 14.19 -9.39 -9.04
C GLY A 42 14.09 -10.26 -7.78
N THR A 43 15.05 -11.15 -7.61
CA THR A 43 15.12 -11.99 -6.42
C THR A 43 15.38 -11.13 -5.18
N PRO A 44 14.55 -11.25 -4.12
CA PRO A 44 14.77 -10.53 -2.88
C PRO A 44 16.09 -10.95 -2.23
N LYS A 45 16.80 -10.00 -1.65
CA LYS A 45 17.99 -10.26 -0.83
C LYS A 45 17.60 -10.89 0.49
N ARG A 46 18.55 -11.54 1.16
CA ARG A 46 18.33 -12.16 2.45
C ARG A 46 17.79 -11.18 3.48
N GLU A 47 18.35 -9.98 3.55
CA GLU A 47 17.94 -8.92 4.48
C GLU A 47 16.50 -8.46 4.21
N GLU A 48 16.07 -8.47 2.95
CA GLU A 48 14.70 -8.11 2.56
C GLU A 48 13.71 -9.20 2.96
N ILE A 49 14.09 -10.49 2.83
CA ILE A 49 13.29 -11.62 3.29
C ILE A 49 13.12 -11.56 4.81
N GLU A 50 14.22 -11.35 5.56
CA GLU A 50 14.22 -11.22 7.01
C GLU A 50 13.36 -10.02 7.48
N ALA A 51 13.38 -8.89 6.73
CA ALA A 51 12.53 -7.73 7.00
C ALA A 51 11.03 -8.01 6.80
N MET A 52 10.68 -8.83 5.82
CA MET A 52 9.29 -9.25 5.56
C MET A 52 8.82 -10.28 6.61
N ASN A 53 9.62 -11.30 6.86
CA ASN A 53 9.30 -12.37 7.81
C ASN A 53 10.57 -12.96 8.44
N PRO A 54 10.88 -12.62 9.70
CA PRO A 54 12.08 -13.11 10.41
C PRO A 54 12.13 -14.63 10.58
N ASN A 55 10.98 -15.30 10.52
CA ASN A 55 10.87 -16.75 10.70
C ASN A 55 11.05 -17.53 9.39
N TYR A 56 11.34 -16.83 8.29
CA TYR A 56 11.41 -17.44 6.97
C TYR A 56 12.86 -17.76 6.62
N THR A 57 13.31 -18.99 6.86
CA THR A 57 14.73 -19.34 6.82
C THR A 57 15.16 -20.20 5.62
N GLU A 58 14.24 -20.77 4.82
CA GLU A 58 14.60 -21.90 3.94
C GLU A 58 14.13 -21.81 2.48
N PHE A 59 13.80 -20.63 1.93
CA PHE A 59 13.40 -20.57 0.52
C PHE A 59 14.60 -20.25 -0.40
N GLN A 60 14.87 -21.17 -1.32
CA GLN A 60 15.76 -20.92 -2.44
C GLN A 60 14.95 -20.33 -3.59
N PHE A 61 15.01 -19.02 -3.75
CA PHE A 61 14.41 -18.35 -4.90
C PHE A 61 15.31 -18.46 -6.14
N PRO A 62 14.71 -18.60 -7.35
CA PRO A 62 15.49 -18.51 -8.58
C PRO A 62 16.16 -17.14 -8.67
N GLN A 63 17.43 -17.11 -9.10
CA GLN A 63 18.18 -15.86 -9.24
C GLN A 63 17.75 -15.12 -10.50
N ILE A 64 16.86 -14.16 -10.35
CA ILE A 64 16.30 -13.35 -11.43
C ILE A 64 16.71 -11.90 -11.21
N LYS A 65 17.23 -11.26 -12.25
CA LYS A 65 17.53 -9.83 -12.22
C LYS A 65 16.26 -9.03 -12.43
N ALA A 66 16.08 -7.97 -11.62
CA ALA A 66 14.95 -7.04 -11.74
C ALA A 66 14.84 -6.48 -13.17
N HIS A 67 13.61 -6.37 -13.65
CA HIS A 67 13.33 -5.63 -14.87
C HIS A 67 13.41 -4.13 -14.62
N SER A 68 13.87 -3.39 -15.63
CA SER A 68 13.74 -1.93 -15.58
C SER A 68 12.28 -1.53 -15.72
N TRP A 69 11.80 -0.64 -14.86
CA TRP A 69 10.43 -0.12 -14.91
C TRP A 69 10.05 0.46 -16.28
N ASN A 70 11.00 1.11 -16.98
CA ASN A 70 10.78 1.63 -18.32
C ASN A 70 10.52 0.56 -19.40
N LYS A 71 10.79 -0.73 -19.09
CA LYS A 71 10.44 -1.86 -19.98
C LYS A 71 9.08 -2.45 -19.65
N ILE A 72 8.58 -2.22 -18.45
CA ILE A 72 7.29 -2.72 -17.97
C ILE A 72 6.19 -1.75 -18.39
N PHE A 73 6.42 -0.46 -18.21
CA PHE A 73 5.46 0.58 -18.55
C PHE A 73 5.61 1.10 -19.97
N ARG A 74 4.51 1.63 -20.52
CA ARG A 74 4.51 2.22 -21.85
C ARG A 74 5.39 3.48 -21.89
N PRO A 75 6.00 3.84 -23.02
CA PRO A 75 6.84 5.03 -23.13
C PRO A 75 6.13 6.37 -22.81
N ARG A 76 4.79 6.39 -22.82
CA ARG A 76 3.98 7.56 -22.50
C ARG A 76 3.64 7.70 -21.01
N THR A 77 4.00 6.71 -20.20
CA THR A 77 3.75 6.77 -18.75
C THR A 77 4.66 7.82 -18.14
N PRO A 78 4.11 8.80 -17.36
CA PRO A 78 4.91 9.83 -16.72
C PRO A 78 6.00 9.23 -15.82
N SER A 79 7.19 9.81 -15.85
CA SER A 79 8.33 9.37 -15.03
C SER A 79 8.02 9.47 -13.53
N GLU A 80 7.29 10.50 -13.13
CA GLU A 80 6.85 10.75 -11.76
C GLU A 80 5.89 9.66 -11.26
N ALA A 81 5.03 9.14 -12.15
CA ALA A 81 4.14 8.03 -11.82
C ALA A 81 4.95 6.74 -11.57
N ILE A 82 5.93 6.46 -12.42
CA ILE A 82 6.83 5.30 -12.27
C ILE A 82 7.67 5.44 -10.99
N ASP A 83 8.19 6.63 -10.71
CA ASP A 83 8.98 6.90 -9.51
C ASP A 83 8.15 6.67 -8.23
N LEU A 84 6.95 7.24 -8.16
CA LEU A 84 6.04 7.04 -7.02
C LEU A 84 5.73 5.56 -6.81
N MET A 85 5.30 4.87 -7.87
CA MET A 85 4.97 3.45 -7.83
C MET A 85 6.16 2.61 -7.38
N SER A 86 7.36 2.88 -7.88
CA SER A 86 8.57 2.16 -7.50
C SER A 86 8.91 2.31 -6.00
N LYS A 87 8.58 3.47 -5.41
CA LYS A 87 8.76 3.73 -3.97
C LYS A 87 7.72 3.01 -3.08
N MET A 88 6.59 2.60 -3.65
CA MET A 88 5.58 1.80 -2.96
C MET A 88 5.93 0.30 -2.94
N LEU A 89 6.60 -0.20 -3.98
CA LEU A 89 6.84 -1.61 -4.24
C LEU A 89 8.27 -2.06 -3.83
N PHE A 90 8.67 -1.81 -2.59
CA PHE A 90 9.87 -2.40 -2.01
C PHE A 90 9.52 -3.68 -1.24
N TYR A 91 10.40 -4.70 -1.31
CA TYR A 91 10.28 -5.91 -0.50
C TYR A 91 10.30 -5.58 0.99
N ASP A 92 11.29 -4.80 1.45
CA ASP A 92 11.36 -4.32 2.82
C ASP A 92 10.25 -3.30 3.11
N PRO A 93 9.29 -3.63 4.01
CA PRO A 93 8.19 -2.74 4.35
C PRO A 93 8.65 -1.37 4.90
N LYS A 94 9.83 -1.31 5.53
CA LYS A 94 10.38 -0.06 6.10
C LYS A 94 10.91 0.89 5.05
N ARG A 95 11.22 0.39 3.85
CA ARG A 95 11.71 1.20 2.72
C ARG A 95 10.58 1.77 1.88
N ARG A 96 9.35 1.28 2.07
CA ARG A 96 8.20 1.81 1.34
C ARG A 96 7.94 3.25 1.73
N ILE A 97 7.53 4.06 0.76
CA ILE A 97 7.21 5.47 0.99
C ILE A 97 6.14 5.62 2.07
N HIS A 98 6.30 6.62 2.94
CA HIS A 98 5.27 6.95 3.92
C HIS A 98 4.00 7.49 3.21
N PRO A 99 2.78 7.17 3.67
CA PRO A 99 1.53 7.59 3.01
C PRO A 99 1.46 9.09 2.71
N LEU A 100 1.80 9.93 3.68
CA LEU A 100 1.77 11.38 3.49
C LEU A 100 2.90 11.89 2.58
N GLU A 101 4.05 11.21 2.57
CA GLU A 101 5.11 11.53 1.59
C GLU A 101 4.69 11.11 0.19
N ALA A 102 3.94 10.01 0.04
CA ALA A 102 3.33 9.64 -1.23
C ALA A 102 2.33 10.71 -1.70
N CYS A 103 1.48 11.24 -0.82
CA CYS A 103 0.58 12.35 -1.13
C CYS A 103 1.34 13.64 -1.51
N ALA A 104 2.52 13.87 -0.96
CA ALA A 104 3.38 15.02 -1.27
C ALA A 104 4.23 14.81 -2.53
N HIS A 105 4.18 13.64 -3.16
CA HIS A 105 5.02 13.30 -4.31
C HIS A 105 4.74 14.22 -5.51
N PRO A 106 5.77 14.56 -6.33
CA PRO A 106 5.64 15.41 -7.52
C PRO A 106 4.58 14.95 -8.52
N PHE A 107 4.27 13.64 -8.58
CA PHE A 107 3.18 13.12 -9.41
C PHE A 107 1.83 13.82 -9.15
N PHE A 108 1.61 14.34 -7.94
CA PHE A 108 0.39 15.05 -7.55
C PHE A 108 0.52 16.57 -7.55
N ASP A 109 1.61 17.14 -8.08
CA ASP A 109 1.82 18.61 -8.09
C ASP A 109 0.70 19.35 -8.80
N GLU A 110 0.17 18.79 -9.88
CA GLU A 110 -0.92 19.39 -10.62
C GLU A 110 -2.18 19.60 -9.75
N LEU A 111 -2.48 18.65 -8.86
CA LEU A 111 -3.64 18.75 -7.97
C LEU A 111 -3.49 19.83 -6.89
N ARG A 112 -2.27 20.34 -6.69
CA ARG A 112 -1.96 21.40 -5.73
C ARG A 112 -1.98 22.81 -6.33
N LEU A 113 -2.22 22.94 -7.63
CA LEU A 113 -2.31 24.24 -8.29
C LEU A 113 -3.59 24.96 -7.86
N GLU A 114 -3.50 26.30 -7.71
CA GLU A 114 -4.66 27.13 -7.39
C GLU A 114 -5.63 27.15 -8.57
N GLY A 115 -6.92 26.92 -8.27
CA GLY A 115 -7.99 26.99 -9.28
C GLY A 115 -8.09 25.76 -10.20
N ILE A 116 -7.35 24.68 -9.93
CA ILE A 116 -7.49 23.44 -10.71
C ILE A 116 -8.90 22.87 -10.55
N VAL A 117 -9.46 22.41 -11.64
CA VAL A 117 -10.76 21.71 -11.69
C VAL A 117 -10.62 20.41 -12.45
N LEU A 118 -11.48 19.45 -12.17
CA LEU A 118 -11.60 18.21 -12.93
C LEU A 118 -12.20 18.48 -14.32
N PRO A 119 -12.13 17.52 -15.25
CA PRO A 119 -12.88 17.57 -16.50
C PRO A 119 -14.35 17.98 -16.25
N ASP A 120 -14.97 18.69 -17.19
CA ASP A 120 -16.33 19.25 -17.10
C ASP A 120 -16.51 20.34 -16.01
N ASN A 121 -15.42 21.01 -15.61
CA ASN A 121 -15.40 22.06 -14.58
C ASN A 121 -15.91 21.61 -13.19
N VAL A 122 -15.81 20.32 -12.90
CA VAL A 122 -16.15 19.79 -11.58
C VAL A 122 -15.06 20.20 -10.58
N PRO A 123 -15.40 20.79 -9.42
CA PRO A 123 -14.40 21.13 -8.40
C PRO A 123 -13.74 19.89 -7.85
N LEU A 124 -12.47 20.01 -7.44
CA LEU A 124 -11.76 18.94 -6.75
C LEU A 124 -12.48 18.58 -5.43
N PRO A 125 -12.50 17.30 -5.06
CA PRO A 125 -12.89 16.90 -3.71
C PRO A 125 -11.92 17.49 -2.67
N ALA A 126 -12.26 17.39 -1.39
CA ALA A 126 -11.39 17.84 -0.30
C ALA A 126 -10.15 16.93 -0.18
N LEU A 127 -9.03 17.32 -0.83
CA LEU A 127 -7.78 16.56 -0.86
C LEU A 127 -6.79 17.01 0.24
N PHE A 128 -7.01 18.14 0.90
CA PHE A 128 -6.03 18.80 1.78
C PHE A 128 -6.51 18.93 3.23
N ASN A 129 -7.51 18.15 3.62
CA ASN A 129 -8.14 18.18 4.96
C ASN A 129 -7.42 17.26 5.96
N PHE A 130 -6.09 17.31 5.98
CA PHE A 130 -5.28 16.54 6.91
C PHE A 130 -5.49 17.02 8.35
N SER A 131 -5.61 16.08 9.29
CA SER A 131 -5.65 16.37 10.71
C SER A 131 -4.28 16.81 11.24
N SER A 132 -4.27 17.50 12.39
CA SER A 132 -3.02 17.89 13.07
C SER A 132 -2.19 16.66 13.45
N HIS A 133 -2.84 15.56 13.80
CA HIS A 133 -2.18 14.30 14.11
C HIS A 133 -1.44 13.73 12.91
N GLU A 134 -2.08 13.65 11.75
CA GLU A 134 -1.46 13.18 10.51
C GLU A 134 -0.27 14.05 10.13
N LEU A 135 -0.43 15.36 10.13
CA LEU A 135 0.64 16.30 9.81
C LEU A 135 1.81 16.24 10.79
N SER A 136 1.59 15.80 12.04
CA SER A 136 2.67 15.62 13.01
C SER A 136 3.63 14.48 12.66
N GLN A 137 3.22 13.54 11.80
CA GLN A 137 4.00 12.37 11.42
C GLN A 137 5.02 12.64 10.32
N VAL A 138 4.99 13.80 9.69
CA VAL A 138 5.89 14.17 8.61
C VAL A 138 6.72 15.39 8.94
N ASN A 139 7.84 15.53 8.24
CA ASN A 139 8.74 16.66 8.40
C ASN A 139 8.10 18.01 7.93
N PRO A 140 8.64 19.17 8.35
CA PRO A 140 8.07 20.47 7.99
C PRO A 140 7.98 20.74 6.49
N MET A 141 8.95 20.29 5.69
CA MET A 141 8.97 20.48 4.25
C MET A 141 7.80 19.70 3.60
N THR A 142 7.58 18.45 3.99
CA THR A 142 6.45 17.65 3.50
C THR A 142 5.10 18.30 3.87
N ARG A 143 4.98 18.87 5.09
CA ARG A 143 3.77 19.61 5.49
C ARG A 143 3.49 20.81 4.60
N GLU A 144 4.52 21.55 4.20
CA GLU A 144 4.38 22.70 3.32
C GLU A 144 3.86 22.30 1.94
N ILE A 145 4.32 21.16 1.42
CA ILE A 145 3.84 20.59 0.15
C ILE A 145 2.40 20.12 0.28
N LEU A 146 2.06 19.42 1.38
CA LEU A 146 0.71 18.90 1.62
C LEU A 146 -0.34 20.00 1.82
N LEU A 147 0.07 21.17 2.34
CA LEU A 147 -0.81 22.31 2.61
C LEU A 147 -0.33 23.54 1.85
N PRO A 148 -0.64 23.66 0.53
CA PRO A 148 -0.35 24.83 -0.25
C PRO A 148 -0.92 26.12 0.39
N SER A 149 -0.25 27.26 0.20
CA SER A 149 -0.56 28.51 0.88
C SER A 149 -1.99 29.01 0.63
N HIS A 150 -2.55 28.74 -0.55
CA HIS A 150 -3.93 29.13 -0.91
C HIS A 150 -4.97 28.26 -0.17
N HIS A 151 -4.65 27.02 0.23
CA HIS A 151 -5.53 26.19 1.06
C HIS A 151 -5.44 26.54 2.55
N ARG A 152 -4.32 27.14 3.03
CA ARG A 152 -4.17 27.54 4.45
C ARG A 152 -5.10 28.69 4.85
N LYS A 153 -5.59 29.49 3.89
CA LYS A 153 -6.49 30.63 4.13
C LYS A 153 -7.94 30.22 4.41
N HIS A 154 -8.32 29.03 4.02
CA HIS A 154 -9.60 28.45 4.34
C HIS A 154 -9.39 27.51 5.53
N SER A 155 -9.46 28.09 6.74
CA SER A 155 -9.53 27.28 7.96
C SER A 155 -10.81 26.44 7.89
N TRP A 156 -10.66 25.21 7.43
CA TRP A 156 -11.72 24.22 7.53
C TRP A 156 -12.03 24.05 9.03
N PRO A 157 -13.31 24.13 9.47
CA PRO A 157 -13.62 23.84 10.84
C PRO A 157 -13.04 22.48 11.19
N ALA A 158 -12.21 22.42 12.23
CA ALA A 158 -11.67 21.17 12.73
C ALA A 158 -12.82 20.19 12.89
N LEU A 159 -12.78 19.06 12.18
CA LEU A 159 -13.70 17.98 12.46
C LEU A 159 -13.48 17.62 13.93
N PRO A 160 -14.56 17.52 14.74
CA PRO A 160 -14.42 17.14 16.14
C PRO A 160 -13.65 15.81 16.21
N ASP A 161 -12.69 15.71 17.14
CA ASP A 161 -11.81 14.56 17.38
C ASP A 161 -12.54 13.22 17.70
N SER A 162 -13.87 13.18 17.56
CA SER A 162 -14.78 12.12 17.99
C SER A 162 -15.18 11.11 16.92
N VAL A 163 -14.48 11.00 15.79
CA VAL A 163 -14.67 9.89 14.85
C VAL A 163 -13.41 9.00 14.78
N CYS A 164 -12.80 8.77 15.92
CA CYS A 164 -12.08 7.52 16.14
C CYS A 164 -13.16 6.45 16.36
N LEU A 165 -13.43 5.64 15.36
CA LEU A 165 -14.15 4.38 15.54
C LEU A 165 -13.34 3.53 16.52
N GLU A 166 -13.68 3.62 17.81
CA GLU A 166 -13.28 2.64 18.80
C GLU A 166 -13.87 1.30 18.36
N ASN A 167 -13.05 0.52 17.70
CA ASN A 167 -13.35 -0.88 17.42
C ASN A 167 -13.16 -1.66 18.72
N GLN A 168 -14.06 -1.42 19.71
CA GLN A 168 -14.25 -2.28 20.87
C GLN A 168 -15.06 -3.50 20.40
N ASN A 169 -14.37 -4.48 19.84
CA ASN A 169 -14.92 -5.82 19.74
C ASN A 169 -13.91 -6.81 20.32
N SER A 170 -13.73 -6.75 21.65
CA SER A 170 -13.19 -7.84 22.44
C SER A 170 -14.30 -8.87 22.68
N GLY A 171 -14.70 -9.56 21.61
CA GLY A 171 -15.51 -10.77 21.70
C GLY A 171 -14.59 -11.93 22.07
N SER A 172 -14.63 -12.35 23.32
CA SER A 172 -14.08 -13.62 23.79
C SER A 172 -14.68 -14.76 22.97
N LEU A 173 -13.85 -15.39 22.14
CA LEU A 173 -14.15 -16.67 21.53
C LEU A 173 -13.90 -17.75 22.61
N GLU A 174 -14.98 -18.16 23.29
CA GLU A 174 -15.03 -19.40 24.03
C GLU A 174 -14.77 -20.57 23.08
N ALA A 175 -13.75 -21.36 23.40
CA ALA A 175 -13.42 -22.58 22.72
C ALA A 175 -14.55 -23.61 22.92
N ALA A 176 -15.34 -23.86 21.88
CA ALA A 176 -16.23 -25.02 21.86
C ALA A 176 -15.39 -26.28 21.69
N ALA A 177 -15.30 -27.07 22.75
CA ALA A 177 -14.74 -28.42 22.74
C ALA A 177 -15.60 -29.31 21.82
N VAL A 178 -15.00 -29.80 20.76
CA VAL A 178 -15.61 -30.83 19.91
C VAL A 178 -15.46 -32.16 20.63
N HIS A 179 -16.58 -32.73 21.04
CA HIS A 179 -16.70 -34.12 21.51
C HIS A 179 -16.40 -35.04 20.34
N GLU A 180 -15.39 -35.90 20.50
CA GLU A 180 -15.17 -37.06 19.64
C GLU A 180 -16.20 -38.15 20.01
N ASP A 181 -17.14 -38.42 19.11
CA ASP A 181 -18.04 -39.56 19.22
C ASP A 181 -17.36 -40.83 18.73
N GLU A 182 -17.38 -41.79 19.61
CA GLU A 182 -16.88 -43.18 19.43
C GLU A 182 -17.57 -43.87 18.25
N LYS A 183 -16.74 -44.59 17.51
CA LYS A 183 -17.13 -45.49 16.43
C LYS A 183 -17.53 -46.85 17.02
N PRO A 184 -18.74 -47.37 16.73
CA PRO A 184 -19.02 -48.73 17.15
C PRO A 184 -18.37 -49.75 16.21
N SER A 185 -17.65 -50.69 16.83
CA SER A 185 -17.11 -51.90 16.20
C SER A 185 -18.23 -52.82 15.74
N MET A 186 -18.27 -53.19 14.46
CA MET A 186 -19.02 -54.34 14.01
C MET A 186 -18.11 -55.56 13.85
N THR A 187 -18.35 -56.52 14.70
CA THR A 187 -17.82 -57.89 14.59
C THR A 187 -18.57 -58.70 13.56
N SER A 188 -17.79 -59.49 12.88
CA SER A 188 -18.06 -60.56 11.93
C SER A 188 -19.24 -61.52 12.23
N SER A 189 -19.89 -61.93 11.23
CA SER A 189 -20.19 -63.34 10.89
C SER A 189 -20.25 -63.53 9.39
#